data_55ab55825c24ac40333bc72d678f3b0c
#
_entry.id   55ab55825c24ac40333bc72d678f3b0c
#
_cell.length_a   1.000
_cell.length_b   1.000
_cell.length_c   1.000
_cell.angle_alpha   90.00
_cell.angle_beta   90.00
_cell.angle_gamma   90.00
#
_symmetry.space_group_name_H-M   'P 1'
#
loop_
_entity.id
_entity.type
_entity.pdbx_description
1 polymer ?
#
loop_
_entity_poly.entity_id
_entity_poly.type
_entity_poly.pdbx_seq_one_letter_code
_entity_poly.pdbx_strand_id
1 'polypeptide(L)'
;MVDVFEQVEEELRSERYKRLARTWLPVLGVVLVVALIGALGWWGWDSYQSGRAGKAAEAYDRGMEALRDSKPVDAKAAFQEAAETGNAAYKSMALQQQAGLAVSDNRIPDAVRLFDEAAKASRDPILSDPPAFKAALLLMDTAALDEIERRLEPLTSDKRPLHAFAQEALALARLQHGKTKEAREAFVLLQLGQDVPDPLRQRAQIAVDAIDSGTAAALPAIVNAAKAAPQAPAETPAAAPAQQ
;
A
#
# COMPACT_ATOMS: atom_id res chain seq x y z
N MET A 1 12.55 -66.79 -45.01
CA MET A 1 13.36 -65.72 -45.60
C MET A 1 13.07 -64.55 -44.77
N VAL A 2 13.98 -64.23 -43.84
CA VAL A 2 13.86 -63.01 -43.08
C VAL A 2 14.13 -61.84 -44.01
N ASP A 3 13.22 -60.89 -44.06
CA ASP A 3 13.22 -59.86 -45.08
C ASP A 3 14.41 -58.91 -44.84
N VAL A 4 15.40 -59.00 -45.68
CA VAL A 4 16.62 -58.17 -45.67
C VAL A 4 16.23 -56.67 -45.76
N PHE A 5 15.06 -56.39 -46.29
CA PHE A 5 14.53 -55.05 -46.37
C PHE A 5 14.05 -54.50 -45.01
N GLU A 6 13.48 -55.31 -44.10
CA GLU A 6 13.13 -54.87 -42.76
C GLU A 6 14.36 -54.54 -41.89
N GLN A 7 15.43 -55.35 -42.00
CA GLN A 7 16.70 -55.08 -41.32
C GLN A 7 17.36 -53.77 -41.76
N VAL A 8 17.34 -53.48 -43.07
CA VAL A 8 17.89 -52.21 -43.60
C VAL A 8 17.05 -50.99 -43.16
N GLU A 9 15.73 -51.12 -43.07
CA GLU A 9 14.85 -50.04 -42.59
C GLU A 9 15.05 -49.79 -41.10
N GLU A 10 15.22 -50.82 -40.28
CA GLU A 10 15.51 -50.66 -38.83
C GLU A 10 16.89 -50.05 -38.59
N GLU A 11 17.93 -50.43 -39.36
CA GLU A 11 19.26 -49.83 -39.27
C GLU A 11 19.25 -48.35 -39.66
N LEU A 12 18.58 -48.00 -40.76
CA LEU A 12 18.46 -46.60 -41.19
C LEU A 12 17.65 -45.72 -40.20
N ARG A 13 16.64 -46.30 -39.58
CA ARG A 13 15.91 -45.63 -38.50
C ARG A 13 16.79 -45.42 -37.25
N SER A 14 17.52 -46.44 -36.83
CA SER A 14 18.40 -46.39 -35.68
C SER A 14 19.54 -45.37 -35.84
N GLU A 15 20.11 -45.27 -37.06
CA GLU A 15 21.17 -44.33 -37.37
C GLU A 15 20.67 -42.87 -37.38
N ARG A 16 19.47 -42.63 -37.87
CA ARG A 16 18.85 -41.30 -37.81
C ARG A 16 18.60 -40.85 -36.33
N TYR A 17 18.10 -41.76 -35.48
CA TYR A 17 17.91 -41.49 -34.08
C TYR A 17 19.23 -41.28 -33.32
N LYS A 18 20.27 -42.09 -33.63
CA LYS A 18 21.62 -41.95 -33.07
C LYS A 18 22.26 -40.61 -33.46
N ARG A 19 22.11 -40.19 -34.71
CA ARG A 19 22.64 -38.91 -35.19
C ARG A 19 21.88 -37.72 -34.58
N LEU A 20 20.55 -37.81 -34.49
CA LEU A 20 19.71 -36.79 -33.84
C LEU A 20 20.05 -36.70 -32.36
N ALA A 21 20.13 -37.83 -31.66
CA ALA A 21 20.48 -37.87 -30.24
C ALA A 21 21.89 -37.28 -30.00
N ARG A 22 22.88 -37.61 -30.81
CA ARG A 22 24.25 -37.13 -30.66
C ARG A 22 24.38 -35.61 -30.84
N THR A 23 23.50 -35.01 -31.65
CA THR A 23 23.49 -33.57 -31.92
C THR A 23 22.66 -32.82 -30.87
N TRP A 24 21.53 -33.38 -30.45
CA TRP A 24 20.60 -32.71 -29.56
C TRP A 24 20.82 -32.99 -28.07
N LEU A 25 21.41 -34.14 -27.73
CA LEU A 25 21.69 -34.48 -26.32
C LEU A 25 22.57 -33.45 -25.60
N PRO A 26 23.67 -32.94 -26.21
CA PRO A 26 24.46 -31.89 -25.55
C PRO A 26 23.68 -30.56 -25.41
N VAL A 27 22.86 -30.20 -26.41
CA VAL A 27 22.03 -28.99 -26.36
C VAL A 27 20.98 -29.13 -25.26
N LEU A 28 20.28 -30.27 -25.20
CA LEU A 28 19.35 -30.58 -24.12
C LEU A 28 20.03 -30.55 -22.73
N GLY A 29 21.26 -31.10 -22.65
CA GLY A 29 22.05 -31.06 -21.42
C GLY A 29 22.36 -29.64 -20.97
N VAL A 30 22.77 -28.77 -21.88
CA VAL A 30 23.03 -27.36 -21.58
C VAL A 30 21.74 -26.63 -21.13
N VAL A 31 20.62 -26.83 -21.84
CA VAL A 31 19.33 -26.25 -21.48
C VAL A 31 18.88 -26.70 -20.08
N LEU A 32 19.07 -27.99 -19.78
CA LEU A 32 18.72 -28.55 -18.48
C LEU A 32 19.58 -27.98 -17.34
N VAL A 33 20.88 -27.81 -17.58
CA VAL A 33 21.80 -27.17 -16.62
C VAL A 33 21.43 -25.70 -16.39
N VAL A 34 21.13 -24.94 -17.44
CA VAL A 34 20.68 -23.55 -17.32
C VAL A 34 19.34 -23.45 -16.56
N ALA A 35 18.39 -24.34 -16.87
CA ALA A 35 17.12 -24.41 -16.15
C ALA A 35 17.31 -24.76 -14.67
N LEU A 36 18.22 -25.67 -14.34
CA LEU A 36 18.56 -26.06 -12.98
C LEU A 36 19.20 -24.90 -12.20
N ILE A 37 20.15 -24.19 -12.81
CA ILE A 37 20.77 -23.00 -12.21
C ILE A 37 19.70 -21.92 -11.97
N GLY A 38 18.81 -21.69 -12.92
CA GLY A 38 17.69 -20.76 -12.77
C GLY A 38 16.75 -21.15 -11.63
N ALA A 39 16.39 -22.42 -11.53
CA ALA A 39 15.53 -22.94 -10.47
C ALA A 39 16.19 -22.86 -9.08
N LEU A 40 17.47 -23.20 -8.97
CA LEU A 40 18.23 -23.09 -7.72
C LEU A 40 18.41 -21.64 -7.29
N GLY A 41 18.67 -20.73 -8.24
CA GLY A 41 18.76 -19.31 -8.00
C GLY A 41 17.43 -18.73 -7.50
N TRP A 42 16.33 -19.10 -8.14
CA TRP A 42 14.99 -18.72 -7.73
C TRP A 42 14.66 -19.27 -6.33
N TRP A 43 14.89 -20.54 -6.08
CA TRP A 43 14.63 -21.18 -4.79
C TRP A 43 15.47 -20.57 -3.66
N GLY A 44 16.76 -20.30 -3.90
CA GLY A 44 17.64 -19.64 -2.93
C GLY A 44 17.18 -18.23 -2.60
N TRP A 45 16.76 -17.47 -3.61
CA TRP A 45 16.20 -16.13 -3.41
C TRP A 45 14.89 -16.17 -2.63
N ASP A 46 13.96 -17.07 -2.98
CA ASP A 46 12.68 -17.24 -2.30
C ASP A 46 12.85 -17.67 -0.85
N SER A 47 13.75 -18.62 -0.58
CA SER A 47 14.10 -19.08 0.77
C SER A 47 14.71 -17.96 1.61
N TYR A 48 15.57 -17.13 1.03
CA TYR A 48 16.14 -15.96 1.71
C TYR A 48 15.07 -14.91 2.05
N GLN A 49 14.19 -14.62 1.11
CA GLN A 49 13.06 -13.69 1.31
C GLN A 49 12.09 -14.21 2.38
N SER A 50 11.77 -15.49 2.35
CA SER A 50 10.88 -16.13 3.33
C SER A 50 11.47 -16.10 4.73
N GLY A 51 12.79 -16.35 4.88
CA GLY A 51 13.48 -16.26 6.15
C GLY A 51 13.49 -14.84 6.74
N ARG A 52 13.65 -13.83 5.89
CA ARG A 52 13.52 -12.43 6.29
C ARG A 52 12.10 -12.08 6.71
N ALA A 53 11.11 -12.55 5.95
CA ALA A 53 9.71 -12.33 6.28
C ALA A 53 9.34 -12.96 7.64
N GLY A 54 9.84 -14.15 7.96
CA GLY A 54 9.63 -14.80 9.26
C GLY A 54 10.13 -13.97 10.44
N LYS A 55 11.39 -13.49 10.37
CA LYS A 55 11.96 -12.63 11.42
C LYS A 55 11.19 -11.30 11.58
N ALA A 56 10.81 -10.71 10.45
CA ALA A 56 10.03 -9.48 10.47
C ALA A 56 8.61 -9.70 11.02
N ALA A 57 7.99 -10.85 10.74
CA ALA A 57 6.70 -11.22 11.33
C ALA A 57 6.77 -11.29 12.85
N GLU A 58 7.77 -12.01 13.39
CA GLU A 58 7.98 -12.10 14.84
C GLU A 58 8.22 -10.73 15.48
N ALA A 59 9.02 -9.88 14.84
CA ALA A 59 9.25 -8.51 15.32
C ALA A 59 7.97 -7.67 15.26
N TYR A 60 7.19 -7.78 14.17
CA TYR A 60 5.91 -7.10 14.02
C TYR A 60 4.91 -7.54 15.09
N ASP A 61 4.80 -8.84 15.34
CA ASP A 61 3.90 -9.39 16.36
C ASP A 61 4.29 -8.91 17.76
N ARG A 62 5.59 -8.89 18.11
CA ARG A 62 6.07 -8.28 19.37
C ARG A 62 5.67 -6.79 19.46
N GLY A 63 5.75 -6.06 18.35
CA GLY A 63 5.31 -4.67 18.32
C GLY A 63 3.81 -4.52 18.59
N MET A 64 2.99 -5.38 18.01
CA MET A 64 1.54 -5.40 18.23
C MET A 64 1.18 -5.80 19.67
N GLU A 65 1.90 -6.75 20.26
CA GLU A 65 1.73 -7.15 21.67
C GLU A 65 2.11 -5.98 22.59
N ALA A 66 3.24 -5.33 22.37
CA ALA A 66 3.65 -4.16 23.12
C ALA A 66 2.63 -3.01 23.06
N LEU A 67 1.96 -2.81 21.89
CA LEU A 67 0.87 -1.83 21.80
C LEU A 67 -0.33 -2.23 22.67
N ARG A 68 -0.73 -3.50 22.68
CA ARG A 68 -1.82 -3.99 23.54
C ARG A 68 -1.51 -3.79 25.03
N ASP A 69 -0.24 -3.99 25.39
CA ASP A 69 0.28 -3.77 26.75
C ASP A 69 0.49 -2.30 27.11
N SER A 70 0.14 -1.37 26.21
CA SER A 70 0.38 0.08 26.40
C SER A 70 1.86 0.44 26.61
N LYS A 71 2.78 -0.25 25.92
CA LYS A 71 4.24 -0.04 25.93
C LYS A 71 4.70 0.56 24.59
N PRO A 72 4.45 1.85 24.31
CA PRO A 72 4.70 2.42 22.98
C PRO A 72 6.19 2.48 22.61
N VAL A 73 7.10 2.56 23.58
CA VAL A 73 8.55 2.55 23.34
C VAL A 73 9.01 1.21 22.82
N ASP A 74 8.57 0.12 23.46
CA ASP A 74 8.90 -1.25 23.06
C ASP A 74 8.25 -1.57 21.69
N ALA A 75 7.01 -1.13 21.49
CA ALA A 75 6.32 -1.27 20.21
C ALA A 75 7.08 -0.59 19.07
N LYS A 76 7.54 0.65 19.29
CA LYS A 76 8.33 1.39 18.29
C LYS A 76 9.63 0.68 17.93
N ALA A 77 10.37 0.15 18.92
CA ALA A 77 11.61 -0.59 18.69
C ALA A 77 11.35 -1.87 17.89
N ALA A 78 10.30 -2.63 18.23
CA ALA A 78 9.94 -3.85 17.52
C ALA A 78 9.47 -3.57 16.08
N PHE A 79 8.68 -2.54 15.82
CA PHE A 79 8.32 -2.14 14.47
C PHE A 79 9.52 -1.62 13.66
N GLN A 80 10.49 -0.97 14.31
CA GLN A 80 11.72 -0.58 13.63
C GLN A 80 12.49 -1.83 13.15
N GLU A 81 12.68 -2.81 14.03
CA GLU A 81 13.29 -4.10 13.66
C GLU A 81 12.54 -4.79 12.50
N ALA A 82 11.21 -4.82 12.56
CA ALA A 82 10.39 -5.38 11.49
C ALA A 82 10.55 -4.64 10.16
N ALA A 83 10.66 -3.31 10.17
CA ALA A 83 10.87 -2.49 8.98
C ALA A 83 12.27 -2.69 8.35
N GLU A 84 13.30 -2.91 9.17
CA GLU A 84 14.69 -3.09 8.73
C GLU A 84 14.93 -4.51 8.20
N THR A 85 14.37 -5.52 8.87
CA THR A 85 14.59 -6.93 8.52
C THR A 85 13.64 -7.47 7.47
N GLY A 86 12.45 -6.87 7.34
CA GLY A 86 11.34 -7.37 6.54
C GLY A 86 11.50 -7.22 5.04
N ASN A 87 10.63 -7.93 4.31
CA ASN A 87 10.37 -7.69 2.91
C ASN A 87 9.54 -6.40 2.74
N ALA A 88 9.22 -6.03 1.48
CA ALA A 88 8.47 -4.82 1.16
C ALA A 88 7.13 -4.70 1.92
N ALA A 89 6.42 -5.82 2.12
CA ALA A 89 5.15 -5.85 2.83
C ALA A 89 5.31 -5.54 4.32
N TYR A 90 6.18 -6.28 5.04
CA TYR A 90 6.44 -6.04 6.46
C TYR A 90 7.05 -4.67 6.72
N LYS A 91 7.94 -4.20 5.82
CA LYS A 91 8.48 -2.84 5.89
C LYS A 91 7.36 -1.80 5.82
N SER A 92 6.46 -1.91 4.83
CA SER A 92 5.34 -0.99 4.70
C SER A 92 4.41 -1.04 5.92
N MET A 93 4.05 -2.25 6.39
CA MET A 93 3.17 -2.42 7.55
C MET A 93 3.80 -1.86 8.84
N ALA A 94 5.06 -2.15 9.10
CA ALA A 94 5.76 -1.69 10.30
C ALA A 94 5.94 -0.16 10.32
N LEU A 95 6.27 0.45 9.18
CA LEU A 95 6.34 1.91 9.04
C LEU A 95 4.98 2.57 9.25
N GLN A 96 3.88 1.94 8.81
CA GLN A 96 2.54 2.44 9.07
C GLN A 96 2.19 2.42 10.57
N GLN A 97 2.62 1.39 11.32
CA GLN A 97 2.42 1.35 12.78
C GLN A 97 3.24 2.44 13.48
N GLN A 98 4.50 2.63 13.08
CA GLN A 98 5.32 3.73 13.59
C GLN A 98 4.70 5.10 13.28
N ALA A 99 4.13 5.27 12.08
CA ALA A 99 3.40 6.47 11.72
C ALA A 99 2.17 6.68 12.63
N GLY A 100 1.42 5.62 12.93
CA GLY A 100 0.31 5.66 13.88
C GLY A 100 0.74 6.12 15.28
N LEU A 101 1.88 5.60 15.78
CA LEU A 101 2.47 6.07 17.05
C LEU A 101 2.86 7.55 16.98
N ALA A 102 3.43 8.01 15.86
CA ALA A 102 3.76 9.42 15.68
C ALA A 102 2.52 10.31 15.65
N VAL A 103 1.40 9.84 15.08
CA VAL A 103 0.10 10.55 15.16
C VAL A 103 -0.38 10.64 16.60
N SER A 104 -0.32 9.55 17.38
CA SER A 104 -0.72 9.53 18.79
C SER A 104 0.10 10.50 19.65
N ASP A 105 1.37 10.70 19.28
CA ASP A 105 2.27 11.66 19.92
C ASP A 105 2.12 13.10 19.38
N ASN A 106 1.13 13.37 18.53
CA ASN A 106 0.94 14.63 17.80
C ASN A 106 2.15 15.10 16.97
N ARG A 107 2.99 14.14 16.52
CA ARG A 107 4.15 14.38 15.65
C ARG A 107 3.77 14.20 14.18
N ILE A 108 2.85 15.05 13.70
CA ILE A 108 2.25 14.93 12.35
C ILE A 108 3.30 14.94 11.23
N PRO A 109 4.33 15.80 11.22
CA PRO A 109 5.37 15.75 10.18
C PRO A 109 6.12 14.42 10.12
N ASP A 110 6.42 13.82 11.28
CA ASP A 110 7.05 12.50 11.36
C ASP A 110 6.13 11.41 10.83
N ALA A 111 4.83 11.47 11.18
CA ALA A 111 3.84 10.53 10.70
C ALA A 111 3.72 10.56 9.16
N VAL A 112 3.63 11.76 8.58
CA VAL A 112 3.59 11.94 7.11
C VAL A 112 4.85 11.35 6.47
N ARG A 113 6.03 11.62 6.99
CA ARG A 113 7.29 11.07 6.48
C ARG A 113 7.30 9.53 6.52
N LEU A 114 6.86 8.94 7.64
CA LEU A 114 6.80 7.49 7.81
C LEU A 114 5.77 6.83 6.87
N PHE A 115 4.61 7.45 6.67
CA PHE A 115 3.65 6.99 5.67
C PHE A 115 4.19 7.11 4.24
N ASP A 116 4.90 8.19 3.91
CA ASP A 116 5.56 8.35 2.60
C ASP A 116 6.64 7.28 2.37
N GLU A 117 7.41 6.93 3.40
CA GLU A 117 8.38 5.84 3.35
C GLU A 117 7.69 4.48 3.18
N ALA A 118 6.58 4.25 3.89
CA ALA A 118 5.77 3.04 3.77
C ALA A 118 5.21 2.87 2.34
N ALA A 119 4.72 3.96 1.74
CA ALA A 119 4.23 3.97 0.37
C ALA A 119 5.32 3.63 -0.66
N LYS A 120 6.55 4.08 -0.42
CA LYS A 120 7.70 3.80 -1.29
C LYS A 120 8.28 2.40 -1.11
N ALA A 121 7.93 1.69 -0.03
CA ALA A 121 8.46 0.35 0.25
C ALA A 121 8.03 -0.70 -0.78
N SER A 122 6.90 -0.50 -1.46
CA SER A 122 6.38 -1.40 -2.49
C SER A 122 5.92 -0.64 -3.72
N ARG A 123 5.97 -1.32 -4.88
CA ARG A 123 5.35 -0.84 -6.14
C ARG A 123 3.93 -1.38 -6.32
N ASP A 124 3.51 -2.32 -5.48
CA ASP A 124 2.18 -2.88 -5.50
C ASP A 124 1.18 -1.84 -4.95
N PRO A 125 0.16 -1.44 -5.71
CA PRO A 125 -0.85 -0.49 -5.28
C PRO A 125 -1.59 -0.91 -4.00
N ILE A 126 -1.76 -2.21 -3.74
CA ILE A 126 -2.40 -2.72 -2.53
C ILE A 126 -1.59 -2.32 -1.27
N LEU A 127 -0.27 -2.27 -1.38
CA LEU A 127 0.64 -1.94 -0.29
C LEU A 127 1.03 -0.45 -0.25
N SER A 128 1.10 0.21 -1.41
CA SER A 128 1.57 1.60 -1.51
C SER A 128 0.47 2.64 -1.33
N ASP A 129 -0.78 2.34 -1.77
CA ASP A 129 -1.86 3.33 -1.74
C ASP A 129 -2.37 3.64 -0.33
N PRO A 130 -2.58 2.67 0.58
CA PRO A 130 -3.08 2.97 1.90
C PRO A 130 -2.19 3.95 2.68
N PRO A 131 -0.86 3.77 2.76
CA PRO A 131 -0.02 4.74 3.43
C PRO A 131 0.06 6.09 2.68
N ALA A 132 0.12 6.11 1.34
CA ALA A 132 0.09 7.35 0.57
C ALA A 132 -1.19 8.15 0.83
N PHE A 133 -2.33 7.47 0.86
CA PHE A 133 -3.62 8.07 1.16
C PHE A 133 -3.68 8.62 2.60
N LYS A 134 -3.20 7.87 3.59
CA LYS A 134 -3.12 8.33 4.98
C LYS A 134 -2.23 9.57 5.14
N ALA A 135 -1.07 9.61 4.45
CA ALA A 135 -0.21 10.78 4.45
C ALA A 135 -0.92 12.02 3.89
N ALA A 136 -1.68 11.86 2.81
CA ALA A 136 -2.47 12.96 2.23
C ALA A 136 -3.57 13.43 3.19
N LEU A 137 -4.28 12.50 3.85
CA LEU A 137 -5.34 12.85 4.82
C LEU A 137 -4.80 13.64 6.01
N LEU A 138 -3.61 13.31 6.53
CA LEU A 138 -2.99 14.08 7.64
C LEU A 138 -2.66 15.52 7.26
N LEU A 139 -2.54 15.80 5.98
CA LEU A 139 -2.22 17.12 5.46
C LEU A 139 -3.46 17.95 5.05
N MET A 140 -4.66 17.32 5.03
CA MET A 140 -5.89 17.96 4.54
C MET A 140 -6.16 19.32 5.16
N ASP A 141 -5.93 19.47 6.47
CA ASP A 141 -6.26 20.69 7.20
C ASP A 141 -5.11 21.71 7.24
N THR A 142 -3.89 21.32 6.87
CA THR A 142 -2.70 22.17 7.06
C THR A 142 -1.99 22.55 5.78
N ALA A 143 -2.00 21.69 4.76
CA ALA A 143 -1.29 21.93 3.51
C ALA A 143 -2.10 22.82 2.55
N ALA A 144 -1.40 23.39 1.57
CA ALA A 144 -2.02 24.06 0.43
C ALA A 144 -2.70 23.02 -0.48
N LEU A 145 -3.72 23.46 -1.21
CA LEU A 145 -4.48 22.58 -2.11
C LEU A 145 -3.60 21.86 -3.13
N ASP A 146 -2.64 22.58 -3.73
CA ASP A 146 -1.73 22.01 -4.73
C ASP A 146 -0.90 20.82 -4.21
N GLU A 147 -0.55 20.85 -2.91
CA GLU A 147 0.15 19.73 -2.26
C GLU A 147 -0.79 18.53 -2.10
N ILE A 148 -2.03 18.78 -1.69
CA ILE A 148 -3.05 17.75 -1.49
C ILE A 148 -3.43 17.12 -2.84
N GLU A 149 -3.65 17.93 -3.87
CA GLU A 149 -3.94 17.48 -5.23
C GLU A 149 -2.79 16.60 -5.77
N ARG A 150 -1.56 17.06 -5.67
CA ARG A 150 -0.38 16.31 -6.11
C ARG A 150 -0.26 14.93 -5.45
N ARG A 151 -0.71 14.80 -4.18
CA ARG A 151 -0.67 13.54 -3.44
C ARG A 151 -1.84 12.61 -3.76
N LEU A 152 -3.04 13.16 -3.95
CA LEU A 152 -4.26 12.37 -4.16
C LEU A 152 -4.51 12.02 -5.63
N GLU A 153 -4.21 12.91 -6.59
CA GLU A 153 -4.46 12.66 -8.01
C GLU A 153 -3.90 11.31 -8.53
N PRO A 154 -2.68 10.88 -8.18
CA PRO A 154 -2.17 9.59 -8.61
C PRO A 154 -2.99 8.40 -8.11
N LEU A 155 -3.76 8.57 -7.02
CA LEU A 155 -4.59 7.54 -6.41
C LEU A 155 -6.02 7.47 -7.00
N THR A 156 -6.44 8.47 -7.80
CA THR A 156 -7.81 8.58 -8.31
C THR A 156 -8.09 7.72 -9.55
N SER A 157 -7.07 7.10 -10.15
CA SER A 157 -7.24 6.26 -11.34
C SER A 157 -8.08 5.01 -11.02
N ASP A 158 -8.99 4.62 -11.90
CA ASP A 158 -9.90 3.47 -11.75
C ASP A 158 -9.18 2.13 -11.48
N LYS A 159 -7.91 2.05 -11.84
CA LYS A 159 -7.08 0.86 -11.58
C LYS A 159 -6.52 0.80 -10.16
N ARG A 160 -6.72 1.84 -9.36
CA ARG A 160 -6.18 1.93 -8.00
C ARG A 160 -7.20 1.41 -6.96
N PRO A 161 -6.76 0.66 -5.95
CA PRO A 161 -7.66 0.08 -4.95
C PRO A 161 -8.48 1.13 -4.18
N LEU A 162 -7.91 2.32 -3.98
CA LEU A 162 -8.52 3.40 -3.21
C LEU A 162 -9.07 4.54 -4.06
N HIS A 163 -9.26 4.34 -5.41
CA HIS A 163 -9.62 5.42 -6.32
C HIS A 163 -10.84 6.22 -5.85
N ALA A 164 -11.94 5.57 -5.48
CA ALA A 164 -13.15 6.25 -5.04
C ALA A 164 -12.96 7.05 -3.75
N PHE A 165 -12.17 6.53 -2.81
CA PHE A 165 -11.82 7.24 -1.56
C PHE A 165 -10.89 8.42 -1.84
N ALA A 166 -9.95 8.27 -2.76
CA ALA A 166 -9.06 9.36 -3.16
C ALA A 166 -9.83 10.47 -3.89
N GLN A 167 -10.79 10.12 -4.75
CA GLN A 167 -11.69 11.08 -5.41
C GLN A 167 -12.55 11.84 -4.39
N GLU A 168 -13.11 11.16 -3.39
CA GLU A 168 -13.85 11.80 -2.30
C GLU A 168 -12.96 12.77 -1.52
N ALA A 169 -11.78 12.33 -1.08
CA ALA A 169 -10.84 13.17 -0.34
C ALA A 169 -10.41 14.42 -1.15
N LEU A 170 -10.17 14.23 -2.44
CA LEU A 170 -9.82 15.33 -3.34
C LEU A 170 -10.98 16.32 -3.51
N ALA A 171 -12.21 15.83 -3.66
CA ALA A 171 -13.40 16.67 -3.72
C ALA A 171 -13.60 17.47 -2.43
N LEU A 172 -13.40 16.83 -1.26
CA LEU A 172 -13.44 17.51 0.05
C LEU A 172 -12.35 18.58 0.16
N ALA A 173 -11.11 18.29 -0.25
CA ALA A 173 -10.02 19.28 -0.24
C ALA A 173 -10.36 20.50 -1.10
N ARG A 174 -10.90 20.28 -2.30
CA ARG A 174 -11.37 21.37 -3.18
C ARG A 174 -12.46 22.20 -2.52
N LEU A 175 -13.41 21.54 -1.87
CA LEU A 175 -14.48 22.24 -1.15
C LEU A 175 -13.95 23.08 0.01
N GLN A 176 -13.03 22.55 0.83
CA GLN A 176 -12.39 23.26 1.94
C GLN A 176 -11.60 24.49 1.46
N HIS A 177 -11.08 24.47 0.23
CA HIS A 177 -10.34 25.59 -0.36
C HIS A 177 -11.20 26.47 -1.24
N GLY A 178 -12.55 26.36 -1.17
CA GLY A 178 -13.50 27.22 -1.87
C GLY A 178 -13.69 26.91 -3.35
N LYS A 179 -13.10 25.81 -3.87
CA LYS A 179 -13.35 25.33 -5.24
C LYS A 179 -14.66 24.54 -5.30
N THR A 180 -15.76 25.20 -4.94
CA THR A 180 -17.08 24.59 -4.76
C THR A 180 -17.62 23.93 -6.03
N LYS A 181 -17.37 24.54 -7.20
CA LYS A 181 -17.85 24.00 -8.48
C LYS A 181 -17.18 22.68 -8.81
N GLU A 182 -15.86 22.64 -8.75
CA GLU A 182 -15.06 21.43 -9.02
C GLU A 182 -15.35 20.32 -8.01
N ALA A 183 -15.54 20.68 -6.76
CA ALA A 183 -15.92 19.74 -5.70
C ALA A 183 -17.30 19.14 -5.97
N ARG A 184 -18.30 19.95 -6.35
CA ARG A 184 -19.64 19.49 -6.69
C ARG A 184 -19.63 18.51 -7.87
N GLU A 185 -18.93 18.86 -8.94
CA GLU A 185 -18.79 17.99 -10.12
C GLU A 185 -18.20 16.63 -9.74
N ALA A 186 -17.17 16.61 -8.91
CA ALA A 186 -16.53 15.38 -8.43
C ALA A 186 -17.50 14.56 -7.55
N PHE A 187 -18.26 15.16 -6.65
CA PHE A 187 -19.25 14.43 -5.84
C PHE A 187 -20.39 13.87 -6.65
N VAL A 188 -20.87 14.58 -7.70
CA VAL A 188 -21.89 14.05 -8.62
C VAL A 188 -21.36 12.81 -9.36
N LEU A 189 -20.10 12.82 -9.81
CA LEU A 189 -19.49 11.65 -10.43
C LEU A 189 -19.39 10.47 -9.46
N LEU A 190 -19.03 10.69 -8.21
CA LEU A 190 -18.99 9.67 -7.17
C LEU A 190 -20.39 9.09 -6.88
N GLN A 191 -21.42 9.93 -6.82
CA GLN A 191 -22.79 9.52 -6.60
C GLN A 191 -23.29 8.59 -7.71
N LEU A 192 -22.92 8.87 -8.97
CA LEU A 192 -23.37 8.10 -10.15
C LEU A 192 -22.45 6.90 -10.45
N GLY A 193 -21.31 6.78 -9.82
CA GLY A 193 -20.32 5.74 -10.09
C GLY A 193 -20.83 4.35 -9.70
N GLN A 194 -20.76 3.39 -10.63
CA GLN A 194 -21.19 2.00 -10.38
C GLN A 194 -20.21 1.24 -9.48
N ASP A 195 -18.92 1.56 -9.58
CA ASP A 195 -17.85 0.93 -8.79
C ASP A 195 -17.61 1.64 -7.45
N VAL A 196 -18.42 2.65 -7.12
CA VAL A 196 -18.30 3.39 -5.86
C VAL A 196 -19.11 2.66 -4.77
N PRO A 197 -18.52 2.37 -3.60
CA PRO A 197 -19.25 1.75 -2.47
C PRO A 197 -20.47 2.58 -2.02
N ASP A 198 -21.57 1.91 -1.65
CA ASP A 198 -22.80 2.57 -1.22
C ASP A 198 -22.61 3.66 -0.14
N PRO A 199 -21.81 3.45 0.93
CA PRO A 199 -21.60 4.49 1.92
C PRO A 199 -20.92 5.75 1.34
N LEU A 200 -20.07 5.57 0.33
CA LEU A 200 -19.42 6.68 -0.35
C LEU A 200 -20.41 7.46 -1.22
N ARG A 201 -21.28 6.76 -1.97
CA ARG A 201 -22.34 7.40 -2.76
C ARG A 201 -23.28 8.23 -1.89
N GLN A 202 -23.65 7.70 -0.71
CA GLN A 202 -24.47 8.43 0.24
C GLN A 202 -23.79 9.69 0.76
N ARG A 203 -22.50 9.64 1.12
CA ARG A 203 -21.73 10.82 1.53
C ARG A 203 -21.60 11.84 0.41
N ALA A 204 -21.35 11.36 -0.80
CA ALA A 204 -21.29 12.23 -1.98
C ALA A 204 -22.62 12.95 -2.22
N GLN A 205 -23.77 12.26 -2.07
CA GLN A 205 -25.10 12.88 -2.15
C GLN A 205 -25.27 13.97 -1.09
N ILE A 206 -24.92 13.67 0.17
CA ILE A 206 -25.01 14.66 1.27
C ILE A 206 -24.14 15.88 0.96
N ALA A 207 -22.95 15.68 0.41
CA ALA A 207 -22.06 16.77 0.03
C ALA A 207 -22.63 17.63 -1.09
N VAL A 208 -23.25 17.04 -2.11
CA VAL A 208 -23.96 17.75 -3.20
C VAL A 208 -25.10 18.58 -2.62
N ASP A 209 -25.94 17.98 -1.77
CA ASP A 209 -27.08 18.68 -1.14
C ASP A 209 -26.61 19.85 -0.27
N ALA A 210 -25.51 19.69 0.48
CA ALA A 210 -24.91 20.74 1.28
C ALA A 210 -24.35 21.90 0.43
N ILE A 211 -23.77 21.59 -0.72
CA ILE A 211 -23.30 22.60 -1.66
C ILE A 211 -24.48 23.33 -2.30
N ASP A 212 -25.50 22.62 -2.76
CA ASP A 212 -26.63 23.18 -3.48
C ASP A 212 -27.54 24.01 -2.56
N SER A 213 -27.64 23.65 -1.27
CA SER A 213 -28.32 24.47 -0.26
C SER A 213 -27.50 25.68 0.22
N GLY A 214 -26.25 25.81 -0.18
CA GLY A 214 -25.35 26.86 0.28
C GLY A 214 -24.76 26.64 1.69
N THR A 215 -25.13 25.56 2.38
CA THR A 215 -24.63 25.24 3.72
C THR A 215 -23.12 25.01 3.74
N ALA A 216 -22.57 24.45 2.65
CA ALA A 216 -21.14 24.22 2.50
C ALA A 216 -20.30 25.51 2.33
N ALA A 217 -20.90 26.65 2.05
CA ALA A 217 -20.19 27.91 1.83
C ALA A 217 -19.41 28.41 3.07
N ALA A 218 -19.80 27.96 4.27
CA ALA A 218 -19.11 28.30 5.52
C ALA A 218 -17.85 27.46 5.77
N LEU A 219 -17.65 26.33 5.09
CA LEU A 219 -16.54 25.40 5.33
C LEU A 219 -15.15 26.03 5.23
N PRO A 220 -14.81 26.84 4.21
CA PRO A 220 -13.49 27.48 4.15
C PRO A 220 -13.20 28.39 5.34
N ALA A 221 -14.21 29.11 5.81
CA ALA A 221 -14.07 29.99 6.98
C ALA A 221 -13.87 29.18 8.27
N ILE A 222 -14.59 28.09 8.44
CA ILE A 222 -14.46 27.19 9.61
C ILE A 222 -13.06 26.54 9.62
N VAL A 223 -12.59 26.01 8.48
CA VAL A 223 -11.25 25.41 8.38
C VAL A 223 -10.15 26.44 8.68
N ASN A 224 -10.26 27.66 8.17
CA ASN A 224 -9.30 28.73 8.46
C ASN A 224 -9.33 29.15 9.92
N ALA A 225 -10.50 29.20 10.56
CA ALA A 225 -10.62 29.47 11.98
C ALA A 225 -10.00 28.33 12.82
N ALA A 226 -10.21 27.08 12.44
CA ALA A 226 -9.60 25.93 13.11
C ALA A 226 -8.05 25.92 12.99
N LYS A 227 -7.52 26.31 11.82
CA LYS A 227 -6.06 26.48 11.62
C LYS A 227 -5.46 27.59 12.51
N ALA A 228 -6.21 28.65 12.74
CA ALA A 228 -5.78 29.80 13.55
C ALA A 228 -5.96 29.57 15.07
N ALA A 229 -6.76 28.60 15.48
CA ALA A 229 -6.98 28.28 16.89
C ALA A 229 -5.71 27.70 17.52
N PRO A 230 -5.29 28.16 18.73
CA PRO A 230 -4.19 27.52 19.44
C PRO A 230 -4.52 26.04 19.68
N GLN A 231 -3.63 25.13 19.27
CA GLN A 231 -3.78 23.72 19.62
C GLN A 231 -3.72 23.60 21.15
N ALA A 232 -4.84 23.24 21.78
CA ALA A 232 -4.86 22.99 23.22
C ALA A 232 -3.83 21.87 23.53
N PRO A 233 -3.02 22.00 24.59
CA PRO A 233 -2.14 20.93 25.02
C PRO A 233 -2.98 19.67 25.24
N ALA A 234 -2.50 18.52 24.71
CA ALA A 234 -3.15 17.23 24.94
C ALA A 234 -3.38 17.07 26.47
N GLU A 235 -4.63 16.96 26.88
CA GLU A 235 -4.97 16.70 28.29
C GLU A 235 -4.30 15.36 28.65
N THR A 236 -3.31 15.46 29.55
CA THR A 236 -2.74 14.28 30.18
C THR A 236 -3.87 13.53 30.87
N PRO A 237 -4.12 12.26 30.63
CA PRO A 237 -5.16 11.51 31.31
C PRO A 237 -4.94 11.64 32.81
N ALA A 238 -5.91 12.22 33.50
CA ALA A 238 -5.87 12.35 34.95
C ALA A 238 -5.70 10.97 35.56
N ALA A 239 -4.62 10.77 36.32
CA ALA A 239 -4.37 9.54 37.05
C ALA A 239 -5.62 9.20 37.88
N ALA A 240 -6.16 7.98 37.64
CA ALA A 240 -7.27 7.44 38.40
C ALA A 240 -6.94 7.48 39.90
N PRO A 241 -7.83 7.92 40.77
CA PRO A 241 -7.57 7.92 42.21
C PRO A 241 -7.38 6.49 42.70
N ALA A 242 -6.26 6.26 43.38
CA ALA A 242 -5.96 4.98 44.04
C ALA A 242 -7.10 4.68 45.06
N GLN A 243 -7.82 3.59 44.79
CA GLN A 243 -8.77 3.06 45.76
C GLN A 243 -7.97 2.43 46.93
N GLN A 244 -8.12 2.99 48.10
CA GLN A 244 -7.67 2.42 49.36
C GLN A 244 -8.62 1.32 49.79
#